data_d57c3f992da467bb8c1759021931a7f8
#
_entry.id   d57c3f992da467bb8c1759021931a7f8
#
_cell.length_a   1.000
_cell.length_b   1.000
_cell.length_c   1.000
_cell.angle_alpha   90.00
_cell.angle_beta   90.00
_cell.angle_gamma   90.00
#
_symmetry.space_group_name_H-M   'P 1'
#
loop_
_entity.id
_entity.type
_entity.pdbx_description
1 polymer ?
#
loop_
_entity_poly.entity_id
_entity_poly.type
_entity_poly.pdbx_seq_one_letter_code
_entity_poly.pdbx_strand_id
1 'polypeptide(L)'
;MRSHIAVALLLSCFATSASAKNEYLTEVTSEVYQSLGTPRELATKAQTCISQLLRSGTTDAQIIINSDRDGGLIVARNAITYPDGLLQWQVRSTFTFEAREGRFRIVQTGLERFNDRWAGIGKWTGSGWKKAEKAFAASAGKVADCVRANPGKETW
;
A
#
# COMPACT_ATOMS: atom_id res chain seq x y z
N MET A 1 -1.09 -50.71 60.36
CA MET A 1 -1.68 -49.42 60.05
C MET A 1 -0.89 -48.76 58.93
N ARG A 2 -1.36 -48.80 57.73
CA ARG A 2 -0.73 -48.14 56.52
C ARG A 2 -1.70 -47.10 55.97
N SER A 3 -1.36 -45.82 56.19
CA SER A 3 -2.11 -44.69 55.63
C SER A 3 -1.74 -44.48 54.16
N HIS A 4 -2.71 -44.56 53.26
CA HIS A 4 -2.57 -44.15 51.85
C HIS A 4 -3.02 -42.70 51.73
N ILE A 5 -2.07 -41.81 51.36
CA ILE A 5 -2.35 -40.42 51.00
C ILE A 5 -2.58 -40.40 49.52
N ALA A 6 -3.80 -40.11 49.11
CA ALA A 6 -4.17 -39.87 47.71
C ALA A 6 -3.88 -38.40 47.37
N VAL A 7 -2.93 -38.18 46.46
CA VAL A 7 -2.65 -36.85 45.90
C VAL A 7 -3.54 -36.65 44.67
N ALA A 8 -4.51 -35.76 44.79
CA ALA A 8 -5.34 -35.34 43.64
C ALA A 8 -4.63 -34.27 42.82
N LEU A 9 -4.19 -34.61 41.60
CA LEU A 9 -3.66 -33.66 40.63
C LEU A 9 -4.83 -32.89 39.98
N LEU A 10 -4.99 -31.62 40.32
CA LEU A 10 -5.86 -30.69 39.62
C LEU A 10 -5.16 -30.21 38.34
N LEU A 11 -5.55 -30.77 37.18
CA LEU A 11 -5.17 -30.22 35.88
C LEU A 11 -6.00 -28.95 35.62
N SER A 12 -5.37 -27.78 35.79
CA SER A 12 -5.92 -26.49 35.36
C SER A 12 -5.75 -26.38 33.86
N CYS A 13 -6.83 -26.59 33.08
CA CYS A 13 -6.90 -26.21 31.67
C CYS A 13 -6.93 -24.69 31.53
N PHE A 14 -5.81 -24.07 31.23
CA PHE A 14 -5.78 -22.70 30.76
C PHE A 14 -6.29 -22.67 29.32
N ALA A 15 -7.55 -22.29 29.13
CA ALA A 15 -8.09 -21.94 27.83
C ALA A 15 -7.49 -20.59 27.41
N THR A 16 -6.45 -20.60 26.60
CA THR A 16 -5.94 -19.42 25.92
C THR A 16 -6.97 -19.01 24.85
N SER A 17 -7.78 -18.02 25.20
CA SER A 17 -8.65 -17.34 24.25
C SER A 17 -7.76 -16.62 23.23
N ALA A 18 -7.56 -17.21 22.05
CA ALA A 18 -6.97 -16.52 20.90
C ALA A 18 -7.96 -15.44 20.47
N SER A 19 -7.74 -14.22 20.93
CA SER A 19 -8.44 -13.04 20.41
C SER A 19 -8.06 -12.92 18.93
N ALA A 20 -9.00 -13.21 18.03
CA ALA A 20 -8.82 -12.97 16.60
C ALA A 20 -8.67 -11.45 16.43
N LYS A 21 -7.43 -10.96 16.34
CA LYS A 21 -7.15 -9.58 15.95
C LYS A 21 -7.69 -9.41 14.53
N ASN A 22 -8.69 -8.54 14.36
CA ASN A 22 -9.10 -8.10 13.05
C ASN A 22 -7.87 -7.48 12.36
N GLU A 23 -7.29 -8.20 11.45
CA GLU A 23 -6.12 -7.75 10.70
C GLU A 23 -6.57 -6.88 9.55
N TYR A 24 -5.92 -5.73 9.37
CA TYR A 24 -6.19 -4.80 8.28
C TYR A 24 -5.04 -4.80 7.28
N LEU A 25 -5.35 -4.48 6.04
CA LEU A 25 -4.36 -4.16 5.01
C LEU A 25 -3.85 -2.74 5.29
N THR A 26 -2.67 -2.64 5.88
CA THR A 26 -2.08 -1.37 6.31
C THR A 26 -1.10 -0.78 5.33
N GLU A 27 -0.47 -1.64 4.50
CA GLU A 27 0.58 -1.24 3.57
C GLU A 27 0.60 -2.16 2.35
N VAL A 28 0.93 -1.58 1.20
CA VAL A 28 1.31 -2.28 -0.02
C VAL A 28 2.64 -1.69 -0.51
N THR A 29 3.69 -2.50 -0.44
CA THR A 29 5.04 -2.12 -0.89
C THR A 29 5.38 -2.84 -2.18
N SER A 30 5.89 -2.09 -3.17
CA SER A 30 6.40 -2.67 -4.42
C SER A 30 7.74 -3.38 -4.21
N GLU A 31 8.15 -4.15 -5.20
CA GLU A 31 9.55 -4.53 -5.34
C GLU A 31 10.44 -3.30 -5.53
N VAL A 32 11.75 -3.48 -5.41
CA VAL A 32 12.74 -2.45 -5.73
C VAL A 32 13.02 -2.50 -7.22
N TYR A 33 12.67 -1.44 -7.93
CA TYR A 33 12.91 -1.29 -9.35
C TYR A 33 14.29 -0.71 -9.61
N GLN A 34 15.03 -1.28 -10.55
CA GLN A 34 16.28 -0.72 -11.04
C GLN A 34 16.00 0.30 -12.13
N SER A 35 16.62 1.48 -12.07
CA SER A 35 16.47 2.54 -13.07
C SER A 35 17.65 3.49 -12.96
N LEU A 36 18.34 3.73 -14.05
CA LEU A 36 19.49 4.65 -14.07
C LEU A 36 19.07 6.07 -13.71
N GLY A 37 19.86 6.71 -12.86
CA GLY A 37 19.69 8.10 -12.46
C GLY A 37 19.94 8.32 -10.97
N THR A 38 20.21 9.58 -10.65
CA THR A 38 20.30 10.06 -9.28
C THR A 38 18.92 10.10 -8.61
N PRO A 39 18.82 10.17 -7.27
CA PRO A 39 17.55 10.32 -6.57
C PRO A 39 16.71 11.48 -7.12
N ARG A 40 17.34 12.62 -7.41
CA ARG A 40 16.68 13.82 -7.97
C ARG A 40 16.10 13.58 -9.37
N GLU A 41 16.84 12.94 -10.24
CA GLU A 41 16.38 12.62 -11.59
C GLU A 41 15.22 11.64 -11.57
N LEU A 42 15.30 10.59 -10.75
CA LEU A 42 14.23 9.61 -10.58
C LEU A 42 12.98 10.23 -9.98
N ALA A 43 13.13 11.10 -8.96
CA ALA A 43 11.99 11.82 -8.38
C ALA A 43 11.35 12.80 -9.36
N THR A 44 12.13 13.47 -10.21
CA THR A 44 11.61 14.35 -11.25
C THR A 44 10.77 13.59 -12.28
N LYS A 45 11.26 12.43 -12.75
CA LYS A 45 10.48 11.53 -13.62
C LYS A 45 9.20 11.04 -12.93
N ALA A 46 9.34 10.60 -11.66
CA ALA A 46 8.21 10.12 -10.87
C ALA A 46 7.14 11.20 -10.69
N GLN A 47 7.54 12.45 -10.44
CA GLN A 47 6.59 13.57 -10.31
C GLN A 47 5.72 13.73 -11.55
N THR A 48 6.32 13.67 -12.73
CA THR A 48 5.59 13.73 -14.01
C THR A 48 4.66 12.54 -14.17
N CYS A 49 5.16 11.32 -13.97
CA CYS A 49 4.37 10.09 -14.09
C CYS A 49 3.19 10.05 -13.10
N ILE A 50 3.43 10.44 -11.84
CA ILE A 50 2.41 10.50 -10.78
C ILE A 50 1.30 11.48 -11.18
N SER A 51 1.67 12.69 -11.62
CA SER A 51 0.69 13.71 -12.04
C SER A 51 -0.17 13.27 -13.22
N GLN A 52 0.35 12.43 -14.10
CA GLN A 52 -0.37 11.92 -15.27
C GLN A 52 -1.24 10.69 -14.97
N LEU A 53 -0.77 9.81 -14.10
CA LEU A 53 -1.32 8.46 -13.92
C LEU A 53 -2.21 8.31 -12.68
N LEU A 54 -1.94 9.07 -11.60
CA LEU A 54 -2.72 8.98 -10.38
C LEU A 54 -3.91 9.93 -10.38
N ARG A 55 -4.86 9.68 -9.48
CA ARG A 55 -6.04 10.52 -9.21
C ARG A 55 -6.09 10.82 -7.72
N SER A 56 -6.53 12.02 -7.37
CA SER A 56 -6.70 12.44 -5.97
C SER A 56 -7.96 11.85 -5.32
N GLY A 57 -8.92 11.44 -6.12
CA GLY A 57 -10.23 10.98 -5.65
C GLY A 57 -11.23 12.12 -5.36
N THR A 58 -10.79 13.37 -5.48
CA THR A 58 -11.63 14.57 -5.35
C THR A 58 -11.27 15.56 -6.46
N THR A 59 -12.25 16.35 -6.89
CA THR A 59 -12.12 17.21 -8.11
C THR A 59 -11.05 18.30 -7.93
N ASP A 60 -10.88 18.82 -6.72
CA ASP A 60 -10.04 20.01 -6.46
C ASP A 60 -8.79 19.71 -5.61
N ALA A 61 -8.52 18.44 -5.28
CA ALA A 61 -7.37 18.11 -4.44
C ALA A 61 -6.10 17.92 -5.28
N GLN A 62 -5.03 18.56 -4.85
CA GLN A 62 -3.70 18.29 -5.38
C GLN A 62 -3.36 16.80 -5.27
N ILE A 63 -2.83 16.23 -6.35
CA ILE A 63 -2.35 14.84 -6.37
C ILE A 63 -1.09 14.73 -5.52
N ILE A 64 -0.08 15.57 -5.76
CA ILE A 64 1.19 15.58 -5.02
C ILE A 64 1.01 16.40 -3.74
N ILE A 65 1.22 15.76 -2.60
CA ILE A 65 1.11 16.37 -1.26
C ILE A 65 2.44 16.96 -0.82
N ASN A 66 3.54 16.25 -1.12
CA ASN A 66 4.89 16.66 -0.75
C ASN A 66 5.89 16.20 -1.82
N SER A 67 6.94 16.99 -2.03
CA SER A 67 7.98 16.70 -3.00
C SER A 67 9.33 17.18 -2.47
N ASP A 68 10.17 16.23 -2.06
CA ASP A 68 11.60 16.42 -1.83
C ASP A 68 12.37 15.70 -2.93
N ARG A 69 12.61 16.40 -4.03
CA ARG A 69 13.29 15.82 -5.19
C ARG A 69 14.75 15.51 -4.92
N ASP A 70 15.41 16.32 -4.13
CA ASP A 70 16.84 16.12 -3.82
C ASP A 70 17.04 14.90 -2.92
N GLY A 71 16.11 14.68 -1.97
CA GLY A 71 16.04 13.47 -1.17
C GLY A 71 15.43 12.26 -1.89
N GLY A 72 14.94 12.43 -3.13
CA GLY A 72 14.33 11.34 -3.90
C GLY A 72 12.93 10.94 -3.43
N LEU A 73 12.20 11.82 -2.74
CA LEU A 73 10.92 11.52 -2.11
C LEU A 73 9.78 12.29 -2.77
N ILE A 74 8.73 11.59 -3.21
CA ILE A 74 7.45 12.17 -3.63
C ILE A 74 6.32 11.50 -2.88
N VAL A 75 5.46 12.29 -2.26
CA VAL A 75 4.25 11.82 -1.59
C VAL A 75 3.03 12.33 -2.32
N ALA A 76 2.10 11.43 -2.65
CA ALA A 76 0.92 11.74 -3.44
C ALA A 76 -0.34 11.06 -2.90
N ARG A 77 -1.51 11.55 -3.30
CA ARG A 77 -2.79 10.86 -3.14
C ARG A 77 -2.98 9.89 -4.30
N ASN A 78 -3.51 8.73 -4.00
CA ASN A 78 -3.86 7.74 -5.01
C ASN A 78 -5.28 7.22 -4.75
N ALA A 79 -6.19 7.47 -5.68
CA ALA A 79 -7.54 6.92 -5.67
C ALA A 79 -7.73 6.03 -6.89
N ILE A 80 -8.25 4.84 -6.66
CA ILE A 80 -8.41 3.79 -7.67
C ILE A 80 -9.85 3.30 -7.64
N THR A 81 -10.42 3.08 -8.81
CA THR A 81 -11.66 2.33 -8.97
C THR A 81 -11.34 0.99 -9.62
N TYR A 82 -11.84 -0.11 -9.07
CA TYR A 82 -11.67 -1.43 -9.64
C TYR A 82 -12.98 -2.23 -9.61
N PRO A 83 -13.21 -3.12 -10.60
CA PRO A 83 -14.40 -3.96 -10.63
C PRO A 83 -14.27 -5.16 -9.70
N ASP A 84 -15.38 -5.54 -9.08
CA ASP A 84 -15.54 -6.78 -8.31
C ASP A 84 -16.91 -7.39 -8.62
N GLY A 85 -16.97 -8.27 -9.59
CA GLY A 85 -18.20 -8.78 -10.17
C GLY A 85 -18.99 -7.65 -10.84
N LEU A 86 -20.23 -7.42 -10.40
CA LEU A 86 -21.09 -6.34 -10.87
C LEU A 86 -20.88 -5.00 -10.13
N LEU A 87 -20.06 -5.01 -9.09
CA LEU A 87 -19.81 -3.83 -8.27
C LEU A 87 -18.52 -3.11 -8.71
N GLN A 88 -18.50 -1.81 -8.48
CA GLN A 88 -17.31 -0.97 -8.62
C GLN A 88 -16.90 -0.51 -7.22
N TRP A 89 -15.67 -0.84 -6.83
CA TRP A 89 -15.11 -0.41 -5.56
C TRP A 89 -14.14 0.74 -5.74
N GLN A 90 -14.23 1.70 -4.83
CA GLN A 90 -13.25 2.79 -4.75
C GLN A 90 -12.34 2.57 -3.56
N VAL A 91 -11.04 2.71 -3.78
CA VAL A 91 -10.00 2.66 -2.74
C VAL A 91 -9.08 3.85 -2.85
N ARG A 92 -8.49 4.25 -1.74
CA ARG A 92 -7.50 5.33 -1.69
C ARG A 92 -6.32 4.98 -0.80
N SER A 93 -5.21 5.64 -1.06
CA SER A 93 -3.98 5.51 -0.29
C SER A 93 -3.17 6.80 -0.31
N THR A 94 -2.22 6.90 0.61
CA THR A 94 -1.05 7.75 0.48
C THR A 94 0.01 6.97 -0.28
N PHE A 95 0.40 7.50 -1.43
CA PHE A 95 1.38 6.92 -2.35
C PHE A 95 2.73 7.60 -2.13
N THR A 96 3.74 6.85 -1.75
CA THR A 96 5.09 7.35 -1.50
C THR A 96 6.07 6.71 -2.48
N PHE A 97 6.71 7.54 -3.29
CA PHE A 97 7.81 7.14 -4.16
C PHE A 97 9.12 7.48 -3.46
N GLU A 98 10.02 6.51 -3.33
CA GLU A 98 11.32 6.64 -2.68
C GLU A 98 12.42 6.22 -3.65
N ALA A 99 13.30 7.15 -4.01
CA ALA A 99 14.46 6.88 -4.87
C ALA A 99 15.77 6.91 -4.10
N ARG A 100 16.68 6.09 -4.56
CA ARG A 100 18.12 6.12 -4.25
C ARG A 100 18.90 6.04 -5.54
N GLU A 101 20.21 6.15 -5.48
CA GLU A 101 21.06 6.00 -6.66
C GLU A 101 20.75 4.70 -7.39
N GLY A 102 20.36 4.80 -8.66
CA GLY A 102 20.11 3.67 -9.56
C GLY A 102 18.88 2.81 -9.24
N ARG A 103 18.02 3.16 -8.29
CA ARG A 103 16.87 2.35 -7.88
C ARG A 103 15.79 3.15 -7.18
N PHE A 104 14.56 2.62 -7.18
CA PHE A 104 13.45 3.19 -6.44
C PHE A 104 12.46 2.11 -5.98
N ARG A 105 11.61 2.45 -5.03
CA ARG A 105 10.45 1.65 -4.62
C ARG A 105 9.24 2.55 -4.40
N ILE A 106 8.08 1.92 -4.30
CA ILE A 106 6.81 2.59 -4.05
C ILE A 106 6.16 1.94 -2.84
N VAL A 107 5.75 2.76 -1.88
CA VAL A 107 5.05 2.34 -0.66
C VAL A 107 3.69 3.03 -0.63
N GLN A 108 2.63 2.27 -0.39
CA GLN A 108 1.29 2.81 -0.22
C GLN A 108 0.78 2.49 1.18
N THR A 109 0.35 3.51 1.90
CA THR A 109 -0.15 3.43 3.27
C THR A 109 -1.50 4.15 3.40
N GLY A 110 -2.14 4.06 4.57
CA GLY A 110 -3.45 4.68 4.76
C GLY A 110 -4.50 4.10 3.81
N LEU A 111 -4.47 2.77 3.65
CA LEU A 111 -5.30 2.05 2.68
C LEU A 111 -6.75 2.00 3.14
N GLU A 112 -7.63 2.64 2.41
CA GLU A 112 -9.05 2.70 2.72
C GLU A 112 -9.92 2.32 1.53
N ARG A 113 -11.11 1.80 1.80
CA ARG A 113 -12.16 1.50 0.82
C ARG A 113 -13.41 2.30 1.14
N PHE A 114 -14.05 2.80 0.12
CA PHE A 114 -15.34 3.48 0.25
C PHE A 114 -16.48 2.46 0.27
N ASN A 115 -17.26 2.51 1.35
CA ASN A 115 -18.54 1.82 1.48
C ASN A 115 -19.39 2.69 2.42
N ASP A 116 -20.19 3.60 1.87
CA ASP A 116 -20.90 4.70 2.53
C ASP A 116 -19.93 5.72 3.20
N ARG A 117 -18.83 5.27 3.70
CA ARG A 117 -17.72 6.07 4.26
C ARG A 117 -16.38 5.40 3.97
N TRP A 118 -15.31 6.17 4.09
CA TRP A 118 -13.96 5.64 4.02
C TRP A 118 -13.61 4.86 5.27
N ALA A 119 -13.13 3.64 5.11
CA ALA A 119 -12.74 2.76 6.20
C ALA A 119 -11.58 1.85 5.79
N GLY A 120 -10.79 1.42 6.77
CA GLY A 120 -9.70 0.48 6.57
C GLY A 120 -10.17 -0.83 5.94
N ILE A 121 -9.29 -1.47 5.16
CA ILE A 121 -9.59 -2.70 4.42
C ILE A 121 -9.22 -3.89 5.28
N GLY A 122 -10.20 -4.61 5.80
CA GLY A 122 -9.97 -5.78 6.66
C GLY A 122 -9.54 -7.01 5.88
N LYS A 123 -8.64 -7.82 6.45
CA LYS A 123 -8.05 -9.03 5.83
C LYS A 123 -8.78 -10.33 6.24
N TRP A 124 -10.10 -10.32 6.27
CA TRP A 124 -10.89 -11.53 6.53
C TRP A 124 -11.48 -12.12 5.24
N THR A 125 -11.93 -13.37 5.33
CA THR A 125 -12.58 -14.07 4.22
C THR A 125 -13.80 -13.30 3.72
N GLY A 126 -13.89 -13.09 2.42
CA GLY A 126 -15.00 -12.38 1.79
C GLY A 126 -14.88 -10.85 1.77
N SER A 127 -13.91 -10.25 2.46
CA SER A 127 -13.72 -8.79 2.44
C SER A 127 -13.20 -8.24 1.10
N GLY A 128 -12.71 -9.09 0.20
CA GLY A 128 -12.14 -8.68 -1.09
C GLY A 128 -10.79 -7.94 -0.99
N TRP A 129 -10.11 -8.00 0.15
CA TRP A 129 -8.85 -7.30 0.38
C TRP A 129 -7.74 -7.62 -0.63
N LYS A 130 -7.66 -8.87 -1.11
CA LYS A 130 -6.68 -9.27 -2.16
C LYS A 130 -6.89 -8.54 -3.48
N LYS A 131 -8.14 -8.23 -3.83
CA LYS A 131 -8.45 -7.44 -5.04
C LYS A 131 -8.03 -5.99 -4.87
N ALA A 132 -8.26 -5.41 -3.68
CA ALA A 132 -7.78 -4.08 -3.35
C ALA A 132 -6.25 -4.00 -3.36
N GLU A 133 -5.56 -4.95 -2.72
CA GLU A 133 -4.10 -5.07 -2.75
C GLU A 133 -3.56 -5.13 -4.18
N LYS A 134 -4.16 -5.98 -5.03
CA LYS A 134 -3.81 -6.07 -6.46
C LYS A 134 -4.04 -4.75 -7.21
N ALA A 135 -5.10 -4.02 -6.90
CA ALA A 135 -5.36 -2.72 -7.51
C ALA A 135 -4.30 -1.67 -7.12
N PHE A 136 -3.89 -1.64 -5.85
CA PHE A 136 -2.78 -0.80 -5.40
C PHE A 136 -1.46 -1.19 -6.05
N ALA A 137 -1.13 -2.48 -6.08
CA ALA A 137 0.08 -2.98 -6.75
C ALA A 137 0.09 -2.62 -8.25
N ALA A 138 -1.05 -2.73 -8.94
CA ALA A 138 -1.17 -2.36 -10.34
C ALA A 138 -0.95 -0.86 -10.58
N SER A 139 -1.44 0.01 -9.69
CA SER A 139 -1.19 1.46 -9.80
C SER A 139 0.30 1.79 -9.60
N ALA A 140 0.95 1.15 -8.64
CA ALA A 140 2.40 1.28 -8.43
C ALA A 140 3.18 0.81 -9.66
N GLY A 141 2.81 -0.33 -10.24
CA GLY A 141 3.42 -0.86 -11.47
C GLY A 141 3.34 0.11 -12.64
N LYS A 142 2.19 0.74 -12.87
CA LYS A 142 2.02 1.75 -13.94
C LYS A 142 2.97 2.94 -13.77
N VAL A 143 3.10 3.46 -12.54
CA VAL A 143 4.05 4.55 -12.26
C VAL A 143 5.48 4.07 -12.44
N ALA A 144 5.82 2.88 -11.96
CA ALA A 144 7.16 2.31 -12.12
C ALA A 144 7.53 2.11 -13.59
N ASP A 145 6.63 1.62 -14.41
CA ASP A 145 6.83 1.45 -15.86
C ASP A 145 7.04 2.81 -16.55
N CYS A 146 6.27 3.81 -16.19
CA CYS A 146 6.42 5.17 -16.71
C CYS A 146 7.80 5.75 -16.34
N VAL A 147 8.23 5.63 -15.09
CA VAL A 147 9.54 6.13 -14.63
C VAL A 147 10.69 5.46 -15.36
N ARG A 148 10.59 4.15 -15.60
CA ARG A 148 11.60 3.38 -16.34
C ARG A 148 11.60 3.67 -17.85
N ALA A 149 10.44 3.88 -18.44
CA ALA A 149 10.30 4.16 -19.86
C ALA A 149 10.70 5.59 -20.25
N ASN A 150 10.70 6.52 -19.28
CA ASN A 150 11.01 7.92 -19.54
C ASN A 150 12.54 8.17 -19.41
N PRO A 151 13.31 8.18 -20.51
CA PRO A 151 14.77 8.24 -20.45
C PRO A 151 15.35 9.61 -20.03
N GLY A 152 14.47 10.58 -19.67
CA GLY A 152 14.93 11.89 -19.15
C GLY A 152 15.63 12.79 -20.17
N LYS A 153 15.51 12.47 -21.46
CA LYS A 153 15.97 13.35 -22.55
C LYS A 153 14.79 13.69 -23.43
N GLU A 154 14.20 14.85 -23.18
CA GLU A 154 13.56 15.57 -24.29
C GLU A 154 14.70 16.06 -25.19
N THR A 155 14.92 15.37 -26.28
CA THR A 155 15.67 15.92 -27.41
C THR A 155 14.70 16.83 -28.15
N TRP A 156 14.88 18.12 -27.94
CA TRP A 156 14.31 19.17 -28.78
C TRP A 156 15.03 19.20 -30.11
#